data_02c7a5b1f3cb14ce73c30f9ecc038d98
#
_entry.id   02c7a5b1f3cb14ce73c30f9ecc038d98
#
_cell.length_a   1.000
_cell.length_b   1.000
_cell.length_c   1.000
_cell.angle_alpha   90.00
_cell.angle_beta   90.00
_cell.angle_gamma   90.00
#
_symmetry.space_group_name_H-M   'P 1'
#
loop_
_entity.id
_entity.type
_entity.pdbx_description
1 polymer ?
#
loop_
_entity_poly.entity_id
_entity_poly.type
_entity_poly.pdbx_seq_one_letter_code
_entity_poly.pdbx_strand_id
1 'polypeptide(L)'
;KNLGVGGATLKGFKSALDQGYNLILKFDSDNQHKIIDLRKIIRKLKKPEVYFCKGFRNLNLKDSIKRKMPLIRTLGANALTFISRITTGNYKLKDVTNGLFGLKSEVLRKVNLKNIKQNYFFEQDLIFRISLKKIKIHQINSEVIYDNETSSLKILKTIIPFLFYHFQNILRKIMKN
;
A
#
# COMPACT_ATOMS: atom_id res chain seq x y z
N LYS A 1 -14.38 -15.07 -12.31
CA LYS A 1 -14.35 -13.67 -12.79
C LYS A 1 -13.12 -12.96 -12.21
N ASN A 2 -12.32 -12.32 -13.06
CA ASN A 2 -11.18 -11.53 -12.60
C ASN A 2 -11.70 -10.28 -11.84
N LEU A 3 -11.28 -10.13 -10.58
CA LEU A 3 -11.70 -9.04 -9.70
C LEU A 3 -10.69 -7.88 -9.68
N GLY A 4 -9.57 -8.01 -10.36
CA GLY A 4 -8.43 -7.11 -10.22
C GLY A 4 -7.76 -7.22 -8.85
N VAL A 5 -6.61 -6.55 -8.67
CA VAL A 5 -5.78 -6.65 -7.46
C VAL A 5 -6.54 -6.22 -6.18
N GLY A 6 -7.25 -5.09 -6.25
CA GLY A 6 -8.01 -4.58 -5.10
C GLY A 6 -9.20 -5.47 -4.74
N GLY A 7 -9.96 -5.91 -5.75
CA GLY A 7 -11.12 -6.79 -5.52
C GLY A 7 -10.71 -8.16 -4.96
N ALA A 8 -9.62 -8.75 -5.47
CA ALA A 8 -9.06 -10.00 -4.95
C ALA A 8 -8.60 -9.85 -3.49
N THR A 9 -7.89 -8.75 -3.18
CA THR A 9 -7.43 -8.45 -1.82
C THR A 9 -8.62 -8.26 -0.86
N LEU A 10 -9.66 -7.53 -1.27
CA LEU A 10 -10.86 -7.34 -0.44
C LEU A 10 -11.59 -8.64 -0.17
N LYS A 11 -11.67 -9.55 -1.16
CA LYS A 11 -12.22 -10.89 -0.96
C LYS A 11 -11.40 -11.69 0.05
N GLY A 12 -10.06 -11.62 -0.05
CA GLY A 12 -9.15 -12.25 0.92
C GLY A 12 -9.33 -11.68 2.33
N PHE A 13 -9.47 -10.36 2.48
CA PHE A 13 -9.73 -9.72 3.76
C PHE A 13 -11.05 -10.18 4.39
N LYS A 14 -12.12 -10.24 3.58
CA LYS A 14 -13.41 -10.73 4.05
C LYS A 14 -13.29 -12.17 4.53
N SER A 15 -12.70 -13.05 3.73
CA SER A 15 -12.49 -14.45 4.10
C SER A 15 -11.69 -14.60 5.40
N ALA A 16 -10.62 -13.80 5.57
CA ALA A 16 -9.81 -13.82 6.78
C ALA A 16 -10.60 -13.36 8.03
N LEU A 17 -11.44 -12.34 7.86
CA LEU A 17 -12.34 -11.89 8.96
C LEU A 17 -13.39 -12.94 9.32
N ASP A 18 -14.02 -13.56 8.32
CA ASP A 18 -15.04 -14.60 8.51
C ASP A 18 -14.46 -15.84 9.20
N GLN A 19 -13.19 -16.14 8.97
CA GLN A 19 -12.43 -17.23 9.60
C GLN A 19 -11.79 -16.84 10.96
N GLY A 20 -11.98 -15.63 11.43
CA GLY A 20 -11.52 -15.17 12.74
C GLY A 20 -10.01 -14.89 12.84
N TYR A 21 -9.30 -14.76 11.73
CA TYR A 21 -7.87 -14.43 11.77
C TYR A 21 -7.60 -13.04 12.32
N ASN A 22 -6.66 -12.94 13.26
CA ASN A 22 -6.28 -11.69 13.90
C ASN A 22 -5.18 -10.92 13.17
N LEU A 23 -4.29 -11.62 12.49
CA LEU A 23 -3.20 -11.04 11.70
C LEU A 23 -3.37 -11.45 10.23
N ILE A 24 -3.32 -10.46 9.35
CA ILE A 24 -3.51 -10.64 7.92
C ILE A 24 -2.32 -10.01 7.20
N LEU A 25 -1.72 -10.77 6.28
CA LEU A 25 -0.64 -10.31 5.42
C LEU A 25 -1.11 -10.26 3.97
N LYS A 26 -0.77 -9.20 3.26
CA LYS A 26 -0.91 -9.08 1.81
C LYS A 26 0.46 -8.97 1.19
N PHE A 27 0.74 -9.82 0.23
CA PHE A 27 1.92 -9.76 -0.62
C PHE A 27 1.55 -10.29 -2.01
N ASP A 28 2.35 -9.93 -3.00
CA ASP A 28 2.15 -10.38 -4.37
C ASP A 28 2.88 -11.72 -4.60
N SER A 29 2.29 -12.59 -5.43
CA SER A 29 2.81 -13.94 -5.70
C SER A 29 3.84 -13.99 -6.84
N ASP A 30 4.38 -12.83 -7.22
CA ASP A 30 5.32 -12.63 -8.32
C ASP A 30 6.80 -12.87 -7.92
N ASN A 31 7.03 -13.46 -6.75
CA ASN A 31 8.34 -13.73 -6.18
C ASN A 31 9.24 -12.50 -5.95
N GLN A 32 8.70 -11.27 -6.03
CA GLN A 32 9.48 -10.06 -5.80
C GLN A 32 9.77 -9.81 -4.31
N HIS A 33 8.98 -10.37 -3.40
CA HIS A 33 9.11 -10.15 -1.96
C HIS A 33 9.84 -11.29 -1.25
N LYS A 34 10.85 -10.94 -0.47
CA LYS A 34 11.59 -11.92 0.34
C LYS A 34 10.78 -12.35 1.58
N ILE A 35 10.81 -13.65 1.90
CA ILE A 35 10.15 -14.21 3.09
C ILE A 35 10.62 -13.51 4.39
N ILE A 36 11.88 -13.08 4.43
CA ILE A 36 12.41 -12.37 5.60
C ILE A 36 11.64 -11.05 5.88
N ASP A 37 11.13 -10.38 4.85
CA ASP A 37 10.38 -9.13 5.02
C ASP A 37 8.97 -9.41 5.56
N LEU A 38 8.34 -10.52 5.17
CA LEU A 38 7.10 -11.01 5.79
C LEU A 38 7.30 -11.25 7.29
N ARG A 39 8.39 -11.92 7.67
CA ARG A 39 8.75 -12.15 9.08
C ARG A 39 8.97 -10.84 9.85
N LYS A 40 9.60 -9.83 9.24
CA LYS A 40 9.77 -8.51 9.85
C LYS A 40 8.42 -7.83 10.13
N ILE A 41 7.46 -7.91 9.18
CA ILE A 41 6.11 -7.37 9.36
C ILE A 41 5.38 -8.08 10.49
N ILE A 42 5.40 -9.41 10.52
CA ILE A 42 4.77 -10.21 11.59
C ILE A 42 5.35 -9.81 12.95
N ARG A 43 6.68 -9.73 13.06
CA ARG A 43 7.36 -9.32 14.31
C ARG A 43 6.92 -7.92 14.76
N LYS A 44 6.73 -6.98 13.83
CA LYS A 44 6.20 -5.65 14.14
C LYS A 44 4.75 -5.73 14.63
N LEU A 45 3.88 -6.49 13.95
CA LEU A 45 2.46 -6.61 14.29
C LEU A 45 2.19 -7.35 15.60
N LYS A 46 3.14 -8.18 16.09
CA LYS A 46 3.05 -8.80 17.42
C LYS A 46 3.09 -7.78 18.54
N LYS A 47 3.61 -6.57 18.30
CA LYS A 47 3.60 -5.50 19.32
C LYS A 47 2.16 -4.98 19.50
N PRO A 48 1.69 -4.78 20.75
CA PRO A 48 0.32 -4.35 21.03
C PRO A 48 -0.10 -3.08 20.29
N GLU A 49 0.80 -2.09 20.26
CA GLU A 49 0.57 -0.76 19.68
C GLU A 49 0.62 -0.70 18.15
N VAL A 50 1.01 -1.79 17.48
CA VAL A 50 1.17 -1.82 16.02
C VAL A 50 -0.02 -2.51 15.39
N TYR A 51 -0.83 -1.75 14.66
CA TYR A 51 -2.03 -2.24 13.97
C TYR A 51 -1.85 -2.41 12.47
N PHE A 52 -0.97 -1.61 11.86
CA PHE A 52 -0.67 -1.66 10.43
C PHE A 52 0.83 -1.48 10.20
N CYS A 53 1.41 -2.34 9.37
CA CYS A 53 2.81 -2.27 8.99
C CYS A 53 2.98 -2.59 7.51
N LYS A 54 3.68 -1.73 6.77
CA LYS A 54 3.97 -1.96 5.35
C LYS A 54 5.45 -1.99 5.05
N GLY A 55 5.81 -2.68 3.98
CA GLY A 55 7.13 -2.58 3.37
C GLY A 55 7.31 -1.26 2.64
N PHE A 56 8.54 -0.76 2.58
CA PHE A 56 8.92 0.32 1.68
C PHE A 56 10.25 -0.01 1.02
N ARG A 57 10.42 0.43 -0.22
CA ARG A 57 11.69 0.42 -0.92
C ARG A 57 12.35 1.79 -0.76
N ASN A 58 13.66 1.83 -0.65
CA ASN A 58 14.36 3.10 -0.80
C ASN A 58 14.28 3.52 -2.27
N LEU A 59 13.57 4.60 -2.54
CA LEU A 59 13.33 5.12 -3.89
C LEU A 59 14.39 6.15 -4.31
N ASN A 60 15.61 6.10 -3.73
CA ASN A 60 16.73 6.86 -4.23
C ASN A 60 17.30 6.20 -5.51
N LEU A 61 17.96 6.99 -6.32
CA LEU A 61 18.46 6.57 -7.62
C LEU A 61 19.45 5.40 -7.51
N LYS A 62 20.38 5.47 -6.55
CA LYS A 62 21.42 4.45 -6.33
C LYS A 62 20.80 3.08 -6.02
N ASP A 63 19.86 3.03 -5.09
CA ASP A 63 19.20 1.78 -4.71
C ASP A 63 18.27 1.25 -5.81
N SER A 64 17.65 2.15 -6.58
CA SER A 64 16.81 1.77 -7.71
C SER A 64 17.60 1.10 -8.83
N ILE A 65 18.76 1.66 -9.18
CA ILE A 65 19.70 1.07 -10.15
C ILE A 65 20.19 -0.28 -9.67
N LYS A 66 20.62 -0.38 -8.39
CA LYS A 66 21.07 -1.65 -7.81
C LYS A 66 20.02 -2.76 -7.89
N ARG A 67 18.73 -2.40 -7.79
CA ARG A 67 17.60 -3.33 -7.90
C ARG A 67 17.11 -3.54 -9.32
N LYS A 68 17.75 -2.96 -10.33
CA LYS A 68 17.30 -2.97 -11.73
C LYS A 68 15.88 -2.37 -11.92
N MET A 69 15.46 -1.46 -11.03
CA MET A 69 14.17 -0.80 -11.14
C MET A 69 14.22 0.27 -12.23
N PRO A 70 13.31 0.29 -13.23
CA PRO A 70 13.28 1.34 -14.26
C PRO A 70 13.16 2.74 -13.65
N LEU A 71 13.93 3.70 -14.15
CA LEU A 71 13.96 5.08 -13.63
C LEU A 71 12.57 5.73 -13.64
N ILE A 72 11.80 5.52 -14.71
CA ILE A 72 10.43 6.05 -14.81
C ILE A 72 9.53 5.51 -13.69
N ARG A 73 9.73 4.25 -13.28
CA ARG A 73 9.00 3.64 -12.18
C ARG A 73 9.44 4.24 -10.84
N THR A 74 10.72 4.53 -10.67
CA THR A 74 11.26 5.21 -9.47
C THR A 74 10.68 6.62 -9.34
N LEU A 75 10.71 7.41 -10.42
CA LEU A 75 10.16 8.76 -10.45
C LEU A 75 8.64 8.73 -10.16
N GLY A 76 7.91 7.84 -10.81
CA GLY A 76 6.48 7.66 -10.56
C GLY A 76 6.18 7.31 -9.10
N ALA A 77 6.89 6.35 -8.52
CA ALA A 77 6.69 5.96 -7.12
C ALA A 77 7.02 7.09 -6.13
N ASN A 78 8.05 7.91 -6.41
CA ASN A 78 8.36 9.10 -5.62
C ASN A 78 7.24 10.15 -5.70
N ALA A 79 6.78 10.46 -6.92
CA ALA A 79 5.68 11.42 -7.13
C ALA A 79 4.39 10.97 -6.43
N LEU A 80 4.02 9.69 -6.59
CA LEU A 80 2.85 9.11 -5.92
C LEU A 80 2.98 9.16 -4.39
N THR A 81 4.17 8.89 -3.86
CA THR A 81 4.45 8.96 -2.43
C THR A 81 4.34 10.39 -1.92
N PHE A 82 4.89 11.36 -2.66
CA PHE A 82 4.79 12.78 -2.31
C PHE A 82 3.33 13.25 -2.22
N ILE A 83 2.52 12.98 -3.24
CA ILE A 83 1.10 13.33 -3.26
C ILE A 83 0.34 12.63 -2.12
N SER A 84 0.66 11.36 -1.85
CA SER A 84 0.04 10.62 -0.74
C SER A 84 0.40 11.17 0.63
N ARG A 85 1.61 11.72 0.82
CA ARG A 85 2.00 12.44 2.05
C ARG A 85 1.09 13.63 2.32
N ILE A 86 0.84 14.45 1.29
CA ILE A 86 -0.07 15.62 1.38
C ILE A 86 -1.49 15.16 1.71
N THR A 87 -2.01 14.21 0.94
CA THR A 87 -3.40 13.74 1.07
C THR A 87 -3.65 13.11 2.44
N THR A 88 -2.74 12.28 2.92
CA THR A 88 -2.87 11.61 4.22
C THR A 88 -2.47 12.48 5.41
N GLY A 89 -1.68 13.53 5.18
CA GLY A 89 -1.01 14.31 6.23
C GLY A 89 0.12 13.53 6.93
N ASN A 90 0.56 12.42 6.35
CA ASN A 90 1.66 11.62 6.91
C ASN A 90 2.93 11.78 6.09
N TYR A 91 3.71 12.80 6.44
CA TYR A 91 4.98 13.13 5.76
C TYR A 91 6.10 12.08 5.96
N LYS A 92 5.91 11.12 6.88
CA LYS A 92 6.86 10.02 7.14
C LYS A 92 6.67 8.82 6.21
N LEU A 93 5.65 8.82 5.33
CA LEU A 93 5.49 7.76 4.32
C LEU A 93 6.68 7.75 3.36
N LYS A 94 7.25 6.56 3.11
CA LYS A 94 8.44 6.38 2.27
C LYS A 94 8.14 5.83 0.89
N ASP A 95 7.21 4.90 0.78
CA ASP A 95 6.82 4.26 -0.49
C ASP A 95 5.40 3.72 -0.38
N VAL A 96 4.46 4.38 -1.06
CA VAL A 96 3.05 3.97 -1.04
C VAL A 96 2.74 2.91 -2.07
N THR A 97 3.64 2.68 -3.02
CA THR A 97 3.41 1.77 -4.17
C THR A 97 3.90 0.34 -3.93
N ASN A 98 4.51 0.07 -2.78
CA ASN A 98 4.89 -1.28 -2.41
C ASN A 98 3.67 -2.06 -1.90
N GLY A 99 3.34 -3.16 -2.57
CA GLY A 99 2.17 -4.00 -2.26
C GLY A 99 2.30 -4.86 -1.01
N LEU A 100 3.49 -4.92 -0.39
CA LEU A 100 3.72 -5.71 0.82
C LEU A 100 3.24 -4.98 2.07
N PHE A 101 2.27 -5.54 2.78
CA PHE A 101 1.85 -5.04 4.09
C PHE A 101 1.17 -6.11 4.94
N GLY A 102 1.04 -5.82 6.22
CA GLY A 102 0.25 -6.61 7.16
C GLY A 102 -0.53 -5.71 8.10
N LEU A 103 -1.60 -6.26 8.66
CA LEU A 103 -2.49 -5.54 9.56
C LEU A 103 -3.16 -6.48 10.57
N LYS A 104 -3.60 -5.91 11.70
CA LYS A 104 -4.53 -6.58 12.60
C LYS A 104 -5.96 -6.47 12.06
N SER A 105 -6.77 -7.50 12.23
CA SER A 105 -8.16 -7.54 11.75
C SER A 105 -9.01 -6.35 12.23
N GLU A 106 -8.67 -5.78 13.39
CA GLU A 106 -9.31 -4.57 13.92
C GLU A 106 -9.23 -3.37 12.97
N VAL A 107 -8.15 -3.25 12.18
CA VAL A 107 -8.02 -2.19 11.16
C VAL A 107 -9.13 -2.31 10.13
N LEU A 108 -9.41 -3.53 9.66
CA LEU A 108 -10.43 -3.79 8.66
C LEU A 108 -11.85 -3.50 9.20
N ARG A 109 -12.08 -3.75 10.48
CA ARG A 109 -13.36 -3.41 11.13
C ARG A 109 -13.56 -1.90 11.29
N LYS A 110 -12.47 -1.14 11.51
CA LYS A 110 -12.50 0.33 11.63
C LYS A 110 -12.59 1.05 10.28
N VAL A 111 -12.12 0.41 9.21
CA VAL A 111 -12.12 0.95 7.85
C VAL A 111 -13.32 0.42 7.08
N ASN A 112 -14.12 1.31 6.47
CA ASN A 112 -15.25 0.88 5.64
C ASN A 112 -14.73 0.26 4.33
N LEU A 113 -14.72 -1.08 4.26
CA LEU A 113 -14.22 -1.84 3.12
C LEU A 113 -15.11 -1.72 1.86
N LYS A 114 -16.42 -1.44 2.03
CA LYS A 114 -17.37 -1.37 0.90
C LYS A 114 -17.01 -0.29 -0.11
N ASN A 115 -16.40 0.79 0.35
CA ASN A 115 -16.08 1.97 -0.46
C ASN A 115 -14.62 2.05 -0.87
N ILE A 116 -13.82 0.99 -0.64
CA ILE A 116 -12.42 0.95 -1.09
C ILE A 116 -12.35 0.72 -2.60
N LYS A 117 -11.43 1.43 -3.25
CA LYS A 117 -11.16 1.24 -4.68
C LYS A 117 -10.68 -0.18 -4.95
N GLN A 118 -11.24 -0.82 -5.99
CA GLN A 118 -10.92 -2.22 -6.33
C GLN A 118 -9.87 -2.35 -7.44
N ASN A 119 -9.40 -1.22 -7.97
CA ASN A 119 -8.39 -1.14 -9.01
C ASN A 119 -6.98 -0.90 -8.44
N TYR A 120 -6.05 -0.42 -9.26
CA TYR A 120 -4.67 -0.09 -8.89
C TYR A 120 -4.52 0.95 -7.77
N PHE A 121 -5.58 1.69 -7.43
CA PHE A 121 -5.57 2.65 -6.31
C PHE A 121 -5.92 2.03 -4.96
N PHE A 122 -6.11 0.72 -4.91
CA PHE A 122 -6.51 0.00 -3.70
C PHE A 122 -5.60 0.30 -2.51
N GLU A 123 -4.28 0.15 -2.67
CA GLU A 123 -3.33 0.36 -1.58
C GLU A 123 -3.32 1.80 -1.09
N GLN A 124 -3.36 2.77 -2.00
CA GLN A 124 -3.40 4.20 -1.66
C GLN A 124 -4.71 4.55 -0.94
N ASP A 125 -5.85 4.00 -1.39
CA ASP A 125 -7.14 4.24 -0.74
C ASP A 125 -7.19 3.60 0.65
N LEU A 126 -6.63 2.41 0.82
CA LEU A 126 -6.50 1.77 2.13
C LEU A 126 -5.65 2.62 3.08
N ILE A 127 -4.46 3.08 2.64
CA ILE A 127 -3.57 3.94 3.42
C ILE A 127 -4.28 5.25 3.79
N PHE A 128 -4.99 5.89 2.86
CA PHE A 128 -5.75 7.10 3.11
C PHE A 128 -6.83 6.87 4.19
N ARG A 129 -7.61 5.80 4.09
CA ARG A 129 -8.66 5.48 5.07
C ARG A 129 -8.09 5.13 6.45
N ILE A 130 -6.97 4.44 6.50
CA ILE A 130 -6.21 4.16 7.74
C ILE A 130 -5.78 5.47 8.39
N SER A 131 -5.29 6.43 7.60
CA SER A 131 -4.87 7.75 8.12
C SER A 131 -6.05 8.58 8.63
N LEU A 132 -7.23 8.53 7.98
CA LEU A 132 -8.46 9.15 8.49
C LEU A 132 -8.90 8.60 9.85
N LYS A 133 -8.57 7.35 10.14
CA LYS A 133 -8.82 6.72 11.45
C LYS A 133 -7.70 6.97 12.46
N LYS A 134 -6.73 7.83 12.11
CA LYS A 134 -5.56 8.16 12.94
C LYS A 134 -4.74 6.93 13.37
N ILE A 135 -4.84 5.82 12.62
CA ILE A 135 -4.06 4.61 12.87
C ILE A 135 -2.64 4.85 12.35
N LYS A 136 -1.66 4.64 13.24
CA LYS A 136 -0.24 4.82 12.91
C LYS A 136 0.22 3.80 11.87
N ILE A 137 0.84 4.29 10.81
CA ILE A 137 1.43 3.46 9.75
C ILE A 137 2.89 3.19 10.09
N HIS A 138 3.17 1.97 10.52
CA HIS A 138 4.54 1.50 10.72
C HIS A 138 5.12 1.05 9.38
N GLN A 139 6.44 1.16 9.23
CA GLN A 139 7.13 0.84 7.99
C GLN A 139 8.40 0.05 8.28
N ILE A 140 8.68 -0.92 7.42
CA ILE A 140 9.95 -1.66 7.41
C ILE A 140 10.62 -1.52 6.05
N ASN A 141 11.95 -1.47 6.03
CA ASN A 141 12.67 -1.57 4.76
C ASN A 141 12.49 -2.98 4.19
N SER A 142 12.01 -3.05 2.93
CA SER A 142 11.84 -4.29 2.19
C SER A 142 12.72 -4.28 0.95
N GLU A 143 13.31 -5.43 0.68
CA GLU A 143 14.07 -5.67 -0.53
C GLU A 143 13.17 -6.30 -1.58
N VAL A 144 12.97 -5.58 -2.68
CA VAL A 144 12.26 -6.09 -3.85
C VAL A 144 13.28 -6.41 -4.93
N ILE A 145 13.19 -7.61 -5.48
CA ILE A 145 14.01 -8.04 -6.62
C ILE A 145 13.19 -7.77 -7.88
N TYR A 146 13.76 -7.05 -8.82
CA TYR A 146 13.19 -6.88 -10.15
C TYR A 146 13.94 -7.83 -11.08
N ASP A 147 13.23 -8.80 -11.60
CA ASP A 147 13.66 -9.58 -12.76
C ASP A 147 12.97 -8.99 -14.01
N ASN A 148 13.29 -9.39 -15.22
CA ASN A 148 12.86 -8.81 -16.50
C ASN A 148 11.33 -8.64 -16.72
N GLU A 149 10.60 -8.31 -15.67
CA GLU A 149 9.15 -8.17 -15.69
C GLU A 149 8.71 -6.86 -16.35
N THR A 150 7.84 -6.97 -17.35
CA THR A 150 7.13 -5.84 -17.94
C THR A 150 5.99 -5.43 -17.04
N SER A 151 6.00 -4.17 -16.55
CA SER A 151 4.88 -3.63 -15.78
C SER A 151 3.64 -3.57 -16.67
N SER A 152 2.56 -4.24 -16.28
CA SER A 152 1.25 -4.15 -16.94
C SER A 152 0.60 -2.76 -16.76
N LEU A 153 1.18 -1.90 -15.93
CA LEU A 153 0.65 -0.58 -15.59
C LEU A 153 1.04 0.42 -16.68
N LYS A 154 0.06 0.87 -17.45
CA LYS A 154 0.24 1.96 -18.41
C LYS A 154 0.31 3.29 -17.66
N ILE A 155 1.51 3.69 -17.21
CA ILE A 155 1.79 4.83 -16.33
C ILE A 155 1.06 6.10 -16.79
N LEU A 156 1.16 6.46 -18.08
CA LEU A 156 0.53 7.67 -18.62
C LEU A 156 -0.99 7.66 -18.50
N LYS A 157 -1.64 6.49 -18.68
CA LYS A 157 -3.10 6.37 -18.54
C LYS A 157 -3.57 6.38 -17.09
N THR A 158 -2.66 6.23 -16.14
CA THR A 158 -2.96 6.14 -14.70
C THR A 158 -2.76 7.48 -13.99
N ILE A 159 -1.95 8.39 -14.55
CA ILE A 159 -1.61 9.68 -13.90
C ILE A 159 -2.86 10.55 -13.66
N ILE A 160 -3.68 10.79 -14.69
CA ILE A 160 -4.86 11.67 -14.58
C ILE A 160 -5.88 11.12 -13.58
N PRO A 161 -6.32 9.85 -13.66
CA PRO A 161 -7.20 9.27 -12.66
C PRO A 161 -6.61 9.28 -11.24
N PHE A 162 -5.27 9.17 -11.11
CA PHE A 162 -4.59 9.24 -9.83
C PHE A 162 -4.67 10.64 -9.21
N LEU A 163 -4.36 11.69 -9.99
CA LEU A 163 -4.45 13.08 -9.53
C LEU A 163 -5.88 13.43 -9.11
N PHE A 164 -6.86 13.02 -9.92
CA PHE A 164 -8.28 13.22 -9.61
C PHE A 164 -8.69 12.50 -8.32
N TYR A 165 -8.25 11.25 -8.13
CA TYR A 165 -8.48 10.50 -6.91
C TYR A 165 -7.93 11.24 -5.67
N HIS A 166 -6.70 11.75 -5.73
CA HIS A 166 -6.09 12.47 -4.62
C HIS A 166 -6.76 13.82 -4.36
N PHE A 167 -7.15 14.52 -5.41
CA PHE A 167 -7.93 15.75 -5.28
C PHE A 167 -9.26 15.52 -4.55
N GLN A 168 -10.01 14.50 -4.95
CA GLN A 168 -11.24 14.11 -4.25
C GLN A 168 -11.00 13.79 -2.76
N ASN A 169 -9.89 13.14 -2.44
CA ASN A 169 -9.57 12.79 -1.05
C ASN A 169 -9.15 14.02 -0.23
N ILE A 170 -8.49 15.01 -0.82
CA ILE A 170 -8.21 16.29 -0.17
C ILE A 170 -9.52 17.00 0.16
N LEU A 171 -10.44 17.12 -0.79
CA LEU A 171 -11.76 17.71 -0.56
C LEU A 171 -12.52 16.99 0.57
N ARG A 172 -12.54 15.65 0.54
CA ARG A 172 -13.19 14.84 1.61
C ARG A 172 -12.57 15.07 2.98
N LYS A 173 -11.27 15.35 3.05
CA LYS A 173 -10.59 15.63 4.31
C LYS A 173 -10.98 17.01 4.84
N ILE A 174 -11.04 18.02 3.96
CA ILE A 174 -11.45 19.39 4.32
C ILE A 174 -12.90 19.40 4.81
N MET A 175 -13.80 18.69 4.13
CA MET A 175 -15.24 18.63 4.50
C MET A 175 -15.53 17.83 5.78
N LYS A 176 -14.56 17.12 6.35
CA LYS A 176 -14.71 16.32 7.58
C LYS A 176 -14.06 16.94 8.81
N ASN A 177 -13.31 18.03 8.62
CA ASN A 177 -12.80 18.88 9.70
C ASN A 177 -13.76 20.01 9.97
#